data_d74f9081c3173719ed916df897bc84f9
#
_entry.id   d74f9081c3173719ed916df897bc84f9
#
_cell.length_a   1.000
_cell.length_b   1.000
_cell.length_c   1.000
_cell.angle_alpha   90.00
_cell.angle_beta   90.00
_cell.angle_gamma   90.00
#
_symmetry.space_group_name_H-M   'P 1'
#
loop_
_entity.id
_entity.type
_entity.pdbx_description
1 polymer ?
#
loop_
_entity_poly.entity_id
_entity_poly.type
_entity_poly.pdbx_seq_one_letter_code
_entity_poly.pdbx_strand_id
1 'polypeptide(L)'
;MDAYVSEIVAVIDEKHSDDLDKIVEQLKSAGVDVSNVNNDEHVIEGTVESEKLKEIGKVPGVEYVRTVFTYAANYPPGDPRDRDGE
;
A
#
# COMPACT_ATOMS: atom_id res chain seq x y z
N MET A 1 20.98 -1.20 -4.91
CA MET A 1 20.20 -1.27 -3.65
C MET A 1 18.88 -1.97 -3.91
N ASP A 2 18.64 -3.01 -3.18
CA ASP A 2 17.43 -3.80 -3.38
C ASP A 2 16.25 -3.12 -2.71
N ALA A 3 15.16 -3.03 -3.45
CA ALA A 3 13.92 -2.52 -2.92
C ALA A 3 12.98 -3.68 -2.66
N TYR A 4 12.31 -3.66 -1.54
CA TYR A 4 11.28 -4.64 -1.21
C TYR A 4 9.92 -4.00 -1.30
N VAL A 5 8.99 -4.72 -1.90
CA VAL A 5 7.61 -4.28 -2.07
C VAL A 5 6.72 -5.27 -1.35
N SER A 6 5.76 -4.76 -0.63
CA SER A 6 4.81 -5.60 0.09
C SER A 6 3.42 -5.45 -0.51
N GLU A 7 2.75 -6.58 -0.72
CA GLU A 7 1.33 -6.57 -0.98
C GLU A 7 0.63 -6.48 0.37
N ILE A 8 -0.26 -5.52 0.48
CA ILE A 8 -0.90 -5.23 1.74
C ILE A 8 -2.41 -5.19 1.61
N VAL A 9 -3.05 -5.42 2.74
CA VAL A 9 -4.48 -5.19 2.92
C VAL A 9 -4.61 -4.23 4.09
N ALA A 10 -5.10 -3.04 3.81
CA ALA A 10 -5.36 -2.04 4.84
C ALA A 10 -6.80 -2.22 5.31
N VAL A 11 -6.98 -2.55 6.57
CA VAL A 11 -8.30 -2.72 7.16
C VAL A 11 -8.73 -1.38 7.73
N ILE A 12 -9.90 -0.92 7.30
CA ILE A 12 -10.41 0.39 7.65
C ILE A 12 -11.35 0.29 8.84
N ASP A 13 -11.17 1.22 9.78
CA ASP A 13 -12.03 1.31 10.97
C ASP A 13 -13.49 1.50 10.53
N GLU A 14 -14.39 0.78 11.15
CA GLU A 14 -15.82 0.89 10.88
C GLU A 14 -16.32 2.33 10.95
N LYS A 15 -15.79 3.09 11.87
CA LYS A 15 -16.19 4.49 12.06
C LYS A 15 -15.82 5.35 10.86
N HIS A 16 -14.89 4.92 10.06
CA HIS A 16 -14.40 5.67 8.90
C HIS A 16 -14.81 5.00 7.58
N SER A 17 -15.74 4.07 7.62
CA SER A 17 -16.13 3.34 6.41
C SER A 17 -16.76 4.25 5.35
N ASP A 18 -17.34 5.36 5.76
CA ASP A 18 -17.92 6.33 4.83
C ASP A 18 -16.88 7.24 4.18
N ASP A 19 -15.63 7.17 4.69
CA ASP A 19 -14.54 8.01 4.22
C ASP A 19 -13.53 7.24 3.38
N LEU A 20 -13.92 6.09 2.83
CA LEU A 20 -13.00 5.24 2.07
C LEU A 20 -12.29 5.99 0.95
N ASP A 21 -13.02 6.85 0.23
CA ASP A 21 -12.42 7.62 -0.85
C ASP A 21 -11.27 8.50 -0.37
N LYS A 22 -11.47 9.15 0.77
CA LYS A 22 -10.43 10.00 1.36
C LYS A 22 -9.25 9.18 1.83
N ILE A 23 -9.53 8.02 2.42
CA ILE A 23 -8.46 7.14 2.89
C ILE A 23 -7.65 6.61 1.71
N VAL A 24 -8.32 6.24 0.62
CA VAL A 24 -7.64 5.82 -0.61
C VAL A 24 -6.69 6.91 -1.09
N GLU A 25 -7.16 8.16 -1.13
CA GLU A 25 -6.32 9.28 -1.54
C GLU A 25 -5.11 9.46 -0.63
N GLN A 26 -5.31 9.32 0.67
CA GLN A 26 -4.23 9.42 1.64
C GLN A 26 -3.21 8.30 1.46
N LEU A 27 -3.68 7.09 1.22
CA LEU A 27 -2.80 5.95 0.97
C LEU A 27 -1.97 6.16 -0.29
N LYS A 28 -2.61 6.64 -1.35
CA LYS A 28 -1.89 6.96 -2.59
C LYS A 28 -0.83 8.02 -2.36
N SER A 29 -1.16 9.05 -1.60
CA SER A 29 -0.20 10.10 -1.26
C SER A 29 0.96 9.57 -0.44
N ALA A 30 0.73 8.54 0.34
CA ALA A 30 1.77 7.91 1.15
C ALA A 30 2.61 6.90 0.36
N GLY A 31 2.28 6.67 -0.89
CA GLY A 31 3.06 5.80 -1.76
C GLY A 31 2.46 4.43 -2.04
N VAL A 32 1.23 4.21 -1.63
CA VAL A 32 0.55 2.93 -1.91
C VAL A 32 0.00 2.93 -3.33
N ASP A 33 0.30 1.88 -4.06
CA ASP A 33 -0.32 1.62 -5.36
C ASP A 33 -1.58 0.79 -5.11
N VAL A 34 -2.72 1.46 -5.05
CA VAL A 34 -3.99 0.82 -4.71
C VAL A 34 -4.46 -0.01 -5.90
N SER A 35 -4.69 -1.29 -5.66
CA SER A 35 -5.15 -2.21 -6.70
C SER A 35 -6.63 -2.53 -6.60
N ASN A 36 -7.19 -2.50 -5.40
CA ASN A 36 -8.59 -2.82 -5.21
C ASN A 36 -9.13 -2.17 -3.93
N VAL A 37 -10.39 -1.81 -3.96
CA VAL A 37 -11.09 -1.29 -2.78
C VAL A 37 -12.34 -2.13 -2.59
N ASN A 38 -12.46 -2.77 -1.43
CA ASN A 38 -13.63 -3.56 -1.10
C ASN A 38 -14.50 -2.79 -0.11
N ASN A 39 -15.57 -2.23 -0.60
CA ASN A 39 -16.48 -1.43 0.21
C ASN A 39 -17.28 -2.28 1.20
N ASP A 40 -17.54 -3.53 0.87
CA ASP A 40 -18.33 -4.41 1.73
C ASP A 40 -17.53 -4.84 2.96
N GLU A 41 -16.26 -5.10 2.78
CA GLU A 41 -15.39 -5.54 3.86
C GLU A 41 -14.57 -4.41 4.49
N HIS A 42 -14.67 -3.22 3.92
CA HIS A 42 -13.92 -2.04 4.38
C HIS A 42 -12.43 -2.28 4.38
N VAL A 43 -11.93 -2.82 3.27
CA VAL A 43 -10.50 -3.05 3.10
C VAL A 43 -10.01 -2.46 1.79
N ILE A 44 -8.76 -2.06 1.78
CA ILE A 44 -8.09 -1.52 0.60
C ILE A 44 -6.87 -2.38 0.36
N GLU A 45 -6.76 -2.91 -0.86
CA GLU A 45 -5.64 -3.75 -1.25
C GLU A 45 -4.71 -2.96 -2.15
N GLY A 46 -3.42 -3.19 -1.99
CA GLY A 46 -2.45 -2.52 -2.82
C GLY A 46 -1.04 -3.00 -2.53
N THR A 47 -0.09 -2.30 -3.12
CA THR A 47 1.32 -2.57 -2.91
C THR A 47 2.02 -1.29 -2.45
N VAL A 48 3.05 -1.46 -1.66
CA VAL A 48 3.82 -0.33 -1.15
C VAL A 48 5.25 -0.79 -0.88
N GLU A 49 6.19 0.14 -0.98
CA GLU A 49 7.55 -0.16 -0.57
C GLU A 49 7.55 -0.52 0.91
N SER A 50 8.21 -1.61 1.25
CA SER A 50 8.15 -2.16 2.61
C SER A 50 8.60 -1.17 3.68
N GLU A 51 9.54 -0.29 3.34
CA GLU A 51 10.01 0.72 4.28
C GLU A 51 8.95 1.75 4.66
N LYS A 52 7.87 1.84 3.88
CA LYS A 52 6.79 2.80 4.13
C LYS A 52 5.63 2.21 4.92
N LEU A 53 5.72 0.94 5.30
CA LEU A 53 4.64 0.27 6.02
C LEU A 53 4.25 0.97 7.31
N LYS A 54 5.22 1.49 8.04
CA LYS A 54 4.95 2.19 9.29
C LYS A 54 4.10 3.43 9.07
N GLU A 55 4.37 4.14 7.99
CA GLU A 55 3.62 5.35 7.66
C GLU A 55 2.18 5.04 7.28
N ILE A 56 2.00 3.95 6.54
CA ILE A 56 0.68 3.52 6.12
C ILE A 56 -0.21 3.20 7.33
N GLY A 57 0.35 2.53 8.33
CA GLY A 57 -0.39 2.21 9.53
C GLY A 57 -0.81 3.41 10.37
N LYS A 58 -0.23 4.58 10.09
CA LYS A 58 -0.57 5.82 10.81
C LYS A 58 -1.63 6.65 10.12
N VAL A 59 -2.07 6.24 8.93
CA VAL A 59 -3.09 6.99 8.20
C VAL A 59 -4.41 6.96 8.98
N PRO A 60 -5.04 8.13 9.22
CA PRO A 60 -6.31 8.16 9.95
C PRO A 60 -7.37 7.32 9.26
N GLY A 61 -8.06 6.51 10.03
CA GLY A 61 -9.08 5.60 9.50
C GLY A 61 -8.57 4.21 9.20
N VAL A 62 -7.26 4.02 9.13
CA VAL A 62 -6.67 2.68 8.97
C VAL A 62 -6.56 2.05 10.34
N GLU A 63 -7.28 0.96 10.54
CA GLU A 63 -7.24 0.24 11.81
C GLU A 63 -5.94 -0.55 11.94
N TYR A 64 -5.60 -1.28 10.90
CA TYR A 64 -4.32 -1.97 10.82
C TYR A 64 -4.03 -2.35 9.37
N VAL A 65 -2.77 -2.71 9.11
CA VAL A 65 -2.32 -3.14 7.79
C VAL A 65 -1.78 -4.56 7.93
N ARG A 66 -2.25 -5.44 7.06
CA ARG A 66 -1.74 -6.81 6.97
C ARG A 66 -0.83 -6.91 5.75
N THR A 67 0.33 -7.50 5.94
CA THR A 67 1.20 -7.82 4.83
C THR A 67 0.85 -9.22 4.35
N VAL A 68 0.43 -9.31 3.09
CA VAL A 68 0.08 -10.58 2.47
C VAL A 68 1.32 -11.26 1.91
N PHE A 69 2.17 -10.46 1.28
CA PHE A 69 3.35 -10.98 0.61
C PHE A 69 4.38 -9.87 0.49
N THR A 70 5.66 -10.22 0.67
CA THR A 70 6.76 -9.29 0.46
C THR A 70 7.74 -9.91 -0.52
N TYR A 71 8.17 -9.14 -1.50
CA TYR A 71 9.10 -9.62 -2.51
C TYR A 71 10.06 -8.52 -2.91
N ALA A 72 11.18 -8.91 -3.47
CA ALA A 72 12.14 -7.96 -4.01
C ALA A 72 11.58 -7.40 -5.31
N ALA A 73 11.59 -6.09 -5.43
CA ALA A 73 11.13 -5.44 -6.65
C ALA A 73 12.14 -5.71 -7.76
N ASN A 74 11.69 -6.36 -8.82
CA ASN A 74 12.52 -6.75 -9.92
C ASN A 74 11.97 -6.13 -11.19
N TYR A 75 12.39 -4.91 -11.44
CA TYR A 75 11.88 -4.17 -12.59
C TYR A 75 12.62 -4.56 -13.87
N PRO A 76 11.91 -4.52 -15.01
CA PRO A 76 12.56 -4.83 -16.29
C PRO A 76 13.69 -3.84 -16.60
N PRO A 77 14.71 -4.27 -17.32
CA PRO A 77 15.76 -3.35 -17.77
C PRO A 77 15.17 -2.19 -18.55
N GLY A 78 15.64 -0.97 -18.24
CA GLY A 78 15.14 0.24 -18.87
C GLY A 78 13.96 0.88 -18.16
N ASP A 79 13.37 0.20 -17.18
CA ASP A 79 12.32 0.80 -16.35
C ASP A 79 12.97 1.85 -15.45
N PRO A 80 12.39 3.07 -15.36
CA PRO A 80 12.96 4.09 -14.48
C PRO A 80 13.08 3.68 -13.02
N ARG A 81 12.33 2.68 -12.60
CA ARG A 81 12.37 2.19 -11.23
C ARG A 81 13.47 1.16 -11.01
N ASP A 82 14.06 0.66 -12.08
CA ASP A 82 15.13 -0.33 -12.00
C ASP A 82 16.46 0.36 -11.80
N ARG A 83 16.81 0.59 -10.56
CA ARG A 83 18.05 1.27 -10.20
C ARG A 83 19.22 0.32 -10.04
N ASP A 84 18.92 -0.94 -9.94
CA ASP A 84 19.94 -1.98 -9.76
C ASP A 84 20.29 -2.66 -11.06
N GLY A 85 19.74 -2.17 -12.14
CA GLY A 85 19.93 -2.77 -13.47
C GLY A 85 21.23 -2.41 -14.13
N GLU A 86 22.00 -1.55 -13.49
CA GLU A 86 23.29 -1.17 -14.08
C GLU A 86 24.27 -2.30 -14.08
#